data_d12feb1a33caab0a1a1441153d7c676f
#
_entry.id   d12feb1a33caab0a1a1441153d7c676f
#
_cell.length_a   1.000
_cell.length_b   1.000
_cell.length_c   1.000
_cell.angle_alpha   90.00
_cell.angle_beta   90.00
_cell.angle_gamma   90.00
#
_symmetry.space_group_name_H-M   'P 1'
#
loop_
_entity.id
_entity.type
_entity.pdbx_description
1 polymer ?
#
loop_
_entity_poly.entity_id
_entity_poly.type
_entity_poly.pdbx_seq_one_letter_code
_entity_poly.pdbx_strand_id
1 'polypeptide(L)'
;LPKASGIIVNDLMYKHWDEWVESIPHPFIADFDGNMMGAATDIMEGEPFEAPMKPFGGIEQLAWSNDSKQIAYTSRKKQGLAYAVSTDSDIYLYNIEKGTTLNLCKPNGKDSNGTDEMKGYDTNPKFSPNGKYIAWQSMERDGYESDRNRLCIYNLDNGQKTFVTESFESGVDDYCWNNDSQ
;
A
#
# COMPACT_ATOMS: atom_id res chain seq x y z
N LEU A 1 -26.87 27.09 -2.98
CA LEU A 1 -27.19 28.44 -2.50
C LEU A 1 -25.87 29.15 -2.16
N PRO A 2 -25.58 30.36 -2.69
CA PRO A 2 -24.27 31.02 -2.54
C PRO A 2 -23.87 31.35 -1.08
N LYS A 3 -24.76 31.20 -0.12
CA LYS A 3 -24.52 31.46 1.31
C LYS A 3 -24.75 30.22 2.20
N ALA A 4 -24.94 29.05 1.60
CA ALA A 4 -25.10 27.84 2.38
C ALA A 4 -23.72 27.33 2.87
N SER A 5 -23.62 27.03 4.15
CA SER A 5 -22.44 26.40 4.75
C SER A 5 -22.56 24.86 4.83
N GLY A 6 -23.65 24.31 4.28
CA GLY A 6 -23.88 22.87 4.26
C GLY A 6 -23.00 22.18 3.22
N ILE A 7 -22.43 21.04 3.59
CA ILE A 7 -21.65 20.15 2.71
C ILE A 7 -22.54 18.97 2.35
N ILE A 8 -22.64 18.67 1.05
CA ILE A 8 -23.35 17.48 0.56
C ILE A 8 -22.32 16.37 0.44
N VAL A 9 -22.55 15.29 1.18
CA VAL A 9 -21.69 14.10 1.16
C VAL A 9 -22.41 13.01 0.40
N ASN A 10 -21.77 12.48 -0.66
CA ASN A 10 -22.32 11.43 -1.50
C ASN A 10 -21.63 10.09 -1.32
N ASP A 11 -20.52 10.06 -0.57
CA ASP A 11 -19.74 8.86 -0.26
C ASP A 11 -19.33 8.86 1.21
N LEU A 12 -19.05 7.66 1.76
CA LEU A 12 -18.65 7.52 3.17
C LEU A 12 -17.21 7.98 3.43
N MET A 13 -16.34 7.97 2.41
CA MET A 13 -14.98 8.50 2.55
C MET A 13 -14.94 10.02 2.43
N TYR A 14 -15.55 10.71 3.37
CA TYR A 14 -15.57 12.17 3.42
C TYR A 14 -14.77 12.74 4.60
N LYS A 15 -14.42 11.91 5.54
CA LYS A 15 -13.58 12.24 6.69
C LYS A 15 -12.66 11.10 7.06
N HIS A 16 -11.47 11.45 7.56
CA HIS A 16 -10.65 10.59 8.39
C HIS A 16 -10.66 11.16 9.80
N TRP A 17 -11.38 10.51 10.72
CA TRP A 17 -11.67 11.03 12.05
C TRP A 17 -12.34 12.41 11.99
N ASP A 18 -11.63 13.48 12.43
CA ASP A 18 -12.10 14.87 12.42
C ASP A 18 -11.63 15.69 11.20
N GLU A 19 -10.72 15.16 10.40
CA GLU A 19 -10.23 15.81 9.19
C GLU A 19 -11.14 15.54 7.98
N TRP A 20 -11.50 16.59 7.25
CA TRP A 20 -12.23 16.47 6.00
C TRP A 20 -11.31 15.94 4.89
N VAL A 21 -11.83 15.04 4.06
CA VAL A 21 -11.15 14.59 2.85
C VAL A 21 -11.43 15.61 1.74
N GLU A 22 -10.55 16.59 1.61
CA GLU A 22 -10.65 17.64 0.59
C GLU A 22 -9.90 17.24 -0.71
N SER A 23 -8.93 16.34 -0.58
CA SER A 23 -8.13 15.79 -1.69
C SER A 23 -7.73 14.36 -1.40
N ILE A 24 -7.45 13.63 -2.47
CA ILE A 24 -6.94 12.25 -2.40
C ILE A 24 -5.43 12.31 -2.64
N PRO A 25 -4.57 11.99 -1.65
CA PRO A 25 -3.13 12.03 -1.83
C PRO A 25 -2.66 10.90 -2.75
N HIS A 26 -1.77 11.25 -3.69
CA HIS A 26 -1.06 10.30 -4.54
C HIS A 26 0.46 10.47 -4.40
N PRO A 27 1.25 9.42 -4.58
CA PRO A 27 2.70 9.55 -4.74
C PRO A 27 3.03 10.08 -6.13
N PHE A 28 3.94 11.04 -6.17
CA PHE A 28 4.50 11.57 -7.41
C PHE A 28 5.98 11.23 -7.51
N ILE A 29 6.44 10.96 -8.71
CA ILE A 29 7.86 10.75 -9.04
C ILE A 29 8.34 11.83 -10.00
N ALA A 30 9.59 12.21 -9.87
CA ALA A 30 10.24 13.12 -10.79
C ALA A 30 11.73 12.79 -10.89
N ASP A 31 12.32 13.02 -12.05
CA ASP A 31 13.77 12.96 -12.21
C ASP A 31 14.43 14.11 -11.43
N PHE A 32 15.60 13.84 -10.88
CA PHE A 32 16.42 14.84 -10.20
C PHE A 32 17.87 14.72 -10.65
N ASP A 33 18.40 15.78 -11.25
CA ASP A 33 19.75 15.81 -11.80
C ASP A 33 20.83 16.30 -10.80
N GLY A 34 20.44 16.52 -9.55
CA GLY A 34 21.27 17.08 -8.49
C GLY A 34 21.09 18.58 -8.29
N ASN A 35 20.45 19.29 -9.23
CA ASN A 35 20.16 20.71 -9.15
C ASN A 35 18.68 21.05 -9.37
N MET A 36 18.06 20.39 -10.34
CA MET A 36 16.68 20.68 -10.75
C MET A 36 15.85 19.40 -10.73
N MET A 37 14.59 19.57 -10.37
CA MET A 37 13.58 18.53 -10.44
C MET A 37 12.86 18.62 -11.78
N GLY A 38 12.71 17.48 -12.45
CA GLY A 38 11.94 17.34 -13.68
C GLY A 38 10.44 17.45 -13.46
N ALA A 39 9.66 17.20 -14.50
CA ALA A 39 8.20 17.13 -14.38
C ALA A 39 7.80 15.96 -13.48
N ALA A 40 6.88 16.22 -12.54
CA ALA A 40 6.35 15.19 -11.67
C ALA A 40 5.32 14.35 -12.41
N THR A 41 5.38 13.02 -12.22
CA THR A 41 4.43 12.04 -12.74
C THR A 41 3.63 11.46 -11.58
N ASP A 42 2.32 11.52 -11.65
CA ASP A 42 1.42 10.84 -10.72
C ASP A 42 1.38 9.35 -11.04
N ILE A 43 1.85 8.50 -10.12
CA ILE A 43 1.88 7.04 -10.35
C ILE A 43 0.52 6.36 -10.13
N MET A 44 -0.46 7.11 -9.67
CA MET A 44 -1.86 6.68 -9.47
C MET A 44 -2.85 7.51 -10.28
N GLU A 45 -2.41 8.14 -11.38
CA GLU A 45 -3.24 9.04 -12.18
C GLU A 45 -4.60 8.41 -12.54
N GLY A 46 -5.67 9.15 -12.23
CA GLY A 46 -7.05 8.72 -12.47
C GLY A 46 -7.62 7.74 -11.46
N GLU A 47 -6.87 7.31 -10.47
CA GLU A 47 -7.37 6.44 -9.40
C GLU A 47 -8.03 7.27 -8.28
N PRO A 48 -9.23 6.89 -7.79
CA PRO A 48 -9.88 7.57 -6.69
C PRO A 48 -9.46 7.00 -5.32
N PHE A 49 -8.20 6.58 -5.18
CA PHE A 49 -7.67 5.91 -3.99
C PHE A 49 -6.45 6.64 -3.46
N GLU A 50 -6.25 6.59 -2.15
CA GLU A 50 -5.16 7.30 -1.50
C GLU A 50 -3.91 6.42 -1.28
N ALA A 51 -2.76 7.03 -1.38
CA ALA A 51 -1.48 6.54 -0.90
C ALA A 51 -0.56 7.73 -0.55
N PRO A 52 -0.01 7.82 0.68
CA PRO A 52 -0.24 6.95 1.85
C PRO A 52 -1.67 6.96 2.34
N MET A 53 -2.09 5.86 3.00
CA MET A 53 -3.45 5.74 3.53
C MET A 53 -3.63 6.57 4.81
N LYS A 54 -4.67 7.39 4.84
CA LYS A 54 -5.06 8.12 6.05
C LYS A 54 -5.88 7.24 7.00
N PRO A 55 -5.93 7.57 8.33
CA PRO A 55 -5.33 8.76 8.96
C PRO A 55 -3.86 8.58 9.37
N PHE A 56 -3.32 7.36 9.43
CA PHE A 56 -2.02 7.07 10.06
C PHE A 56 -0.87 6.86 9.08
N GLY A 57 -1.14 6.56 7.82
CA GLY A 57 -0.11 6.26 6.84
C GLY A 57 0.76 7.47 6.47
N GLY A 58 2.04 7.22 6.34
CA GLY A 58 3.07 8.17 5.98
C GLY A 58 4.10 7.58 5.01
N ILE A 59 5.32 8.10 5.07
CA ILE A 59 6.42 7.71 4.18
C ILE A 59 6.80 6.22 4.31
N GLU A 60 6.53 5.59 5.44
CA GLU A 60 6.76 4.16 5.69
C GLU A 60 5.92 3.27 4.78
N GLN A 61 4.84 3.80 4.21
CA GLN A 61 4.00 3.08 3.24
C GLN A 61 4.51 3.16 1.81
N LEU A 62 5.66 3.79 1.59
CA LEU A 62 6.31 3.95 0.29
C LEU A 62 7.74 3.40 0.35
N ALA A 63 8.15 2.61 -0.63
CA ALA A 63 9.50 2.09 -0.72
C ALA A 63 10.02 2.09 -2.16
N TRP A 64 11.23 2.61 -2.35
CA TRP A 64 11.97 2.50 -3.60
C TRP A 64 12.70 1.16 -3.70
N SER A 65 12.70 0.55 -4.90
CA SER A 65 13.65 -0.53 -5.19
C SER A 65 15.08 0.01 -5.25
N ASN A 66 16.05 -0.84 -4.93
CA ASN A 66 17.46 -0.43 -4.85
C ASN A 66 18.04 0.04 -6.20
N ASP A 67 17.46 -0.42 -7.31
CA ASP A 67 17.83 -0.02 -8.67
C ASP A 67 17.06 1.20 -9.17
N SER A 68 16.20 1.80 -8.33
CA SER A 68 15.37 2.97 -8.63
C SER A 68 14.39 2.77 -9.79
N LYS A 69 14.02 1.53 -10.12
CA LYS A 69 13.10 1.22 -11.24
C LYS A 69 11.67 0.93 -10.81
N GLN A 70 11.46 0.71 -9.52
CA GLN A 70 10.15 0.34 -8.99
C GLN A 70 9.88 1.09 -7.68
N ILE A 71 8.60 1.33 -7.43
CA ILE A 71 8.10 1.86 -6.16
C ILE A 71 7.03 0.90 -5.65
N ALA A 72 7.20 0.44 -4.41
CA ALA A 72 6.15 -0.24 -3.69
C ALA A 72 5.38 0.76 -2.84
N TYR A 73 4.06 0.64 -2.81
CA TYR A 73 3.20 1.48 -1.98
C TYR A 73 2.01 0.71 -1.43
N THR A 74 1.51 1.18 -0.30
CA THR A 74 0.30 0.67 0.34
C THR A 74 -0.91 1.49 -0.09
N SER A 75 -2.00 0.83 -0.46
CA SER A 75 -3.28 1.49 -0.72
C SER A 75 -4.44 0.53 -0.45
N ARG A 76 -5.58 1.09 0.00
CA ARG A 76 -6.85 0.37 0.13
C ARG A 76 -7.78 0.80 -1.00
N LYS A 77 -7.77 0.05 -2.10
CA LYS A 77 -8.54 0.40 -3.32
C LYS A 77 -10.00 -0.04 -3.20
N LYS A 78 -10.72 0.59 -2.30
CA LYS A 78 -12.15 0.37 -2.05
C LYS A 78 -12.89 1.69 -2.02
N GLN A 79 -14.21 1.66 -2.27
CA GLN A 79 -15.08 2.84 -2.29
C GLN A 79 -16.36 2.60 -1.50
N GLY A 80 -17.01 3.69 -1.09
CA GLY A 80 -18.30 3.68 -0.42
C GLY A 80 -18.31 2.88 0.88
N LEU A 81 -19.31 2.05 1.05
CA LEU A 81 -19.45 1.21 2.24
C LEU A 81 -18.27 0.23 2.41
N ALA A 82 -17.74 -0.31 1.32
CA ALA A 82 -16.61 -1.23 1.39
C ALA A 82 -15.37 -0.55 2.01
N TYR A 83 -15.11 0.71 1.69
CA TYR A 83 -14.02 1.47 2.32
C TYR A 83 -14.22 1.66 3.82
N ALA A 84 -15.46 1.90 4.25
CA ALA A 84 -15.79 2.18 5.65
C ALA A 84 -15.72 0.94 6.58
N VAL A 85 -15.90 -0.27 6.05
CA VAL A 85 -15.98 -1.50 6.84
C VAL A 85 -14.78 -2.43 6.67
N SER A 86 -13.98 -2.24 5.63
CA SER A 86 -12.85 -3.12 5.29
C SER A 86 -11.54 -2.51 5.74
N THR A 87 -10.65 -3.33 6.28
CA THR A 87 -9.25 -3.01 6.55
C THR A 87 -8.31 -3.52 5.45
N ASP A 88 -8.84 -4.22 4.44
CA ASP A 88 -8.11 -4.86 3.36
C ASP A 88 -7.38 -3.83 2.49
N SER A 89 -6.12 -3.60 2.83
CA SER A 89 -5.14 -2.86 2.03
C SER A 89 -4.15 -3.82 1.41
N ASP A 90 -3.60 -3.44 0.27
CA ASP A 90 -2.66 -4.25 -0.49
C ASP A 90 -1.35 -3.49 -0.74
N ILE A 91 -0.30 -4.26 -1.03
CA ILE A 91 0.97 -3.74 -1.51
C ILE A 91 0.97 -3.73 -3.03
N TYR A 92 1.13 -2.54 -3.60
CA TYR A 92 1.22 -2.31 -5.03
C TYR A 92 2.66 -2.04 -5.45
N LEU A 93 3.06 -2.60 -6.57
CA LEU A 93 4.39 -2.43 -7.15
C LEU A 93 4.26 -1.71 -8.49
N TYR A 94 4.66 -0.45 -8.55
CA TYR A 94 4.70 0.36 -9.75
C TYR A 94 6.04 0.20 -10.45
N ASN A 95 6.02 -0.13 -11.75
CA ASN A 95 7.20 -0.17 -12.60
C ASN A 95 7.31 1.15 -13.36
N ILE A 96 8.40 1.89 -13.14
CA ILE A 96 8.60 3.24 -13.67
C ILE A 96 8.74 3.24 -15.19
N GLU A 97 9.50 2.31 -15.74
CA GLU A 97 9.74 2.22 -17.18
C GLU A 97 8.47 1.85 -17.97
N LYS A 98 7.69 0.92 -17.40
CA LYS A 98 6.48 0.41 -18.07
C LYS A 98 5.23 1.23 -17.77
N GLY A 99 5.24 2.07 -16.74
CA GLY A 99 4.05 2.77 -16.26
C GLY A 99 2.93 1.81 -15.82
N THR A 100 3.28 0.65 -15.23
CA THR A 100 2.31 -0.38 -14.85
C THR A 100 2.39 -0.73 -13.38
N THR A 101 1.24 -1.01 -12.78
CA THR A 101 1.12 -1.41 -11.37
C THR A 101 0.70 -2.87 -11.26
N LEU A 102 1.35 -3.61 -10.36
CA LEU A 102 1.01 -4.98 -9.97
C LEU A 102 0.59 -4.99 -8.51
N ASN A 103 -0.53 -5.64 -8.18
CA ASN A 103 -0.90 -5.94 -6.80
C ASN A 103 -0.14 -7.19 -6.34
N LEU A 104 0.74 -7.06 -5.35
CA LEU A 104 1.55 -8.18 -4.85
C LEU A 104 0.75 -9.11 -3.93
N CYS A 105 -0.27 -8.60 -3.26
CA CYS A 105 -1.13 -9.41 -2.40
C CYS A 105 -2.04 -10.31 -3.24
N LYS A 106 -2.52 -9.79 -4.39
CA LYS A 106 -3.48 -10.44 -5.29
C LYS A 106 -3.04 -10.34 -6.75
N PRO A 107 -1.90 -10.93 -7.15
CA PRO A 107 -1.29 -10.70 -8.46
C PRO A 107 -2.15 -11.16 -9.64
N ASN A 108 -3.08 -12.08 -9.43
CA ASN A 108 -4.00 -12.60 -10.44
C ASN A 108 -5.42 -12.03 -10.30
N GLY A 109 -5.59 -10.95 -9.52
CA GLY A 109 -6.90 -10.45 -9.13
C GLY A 109 -7.56 -11.34 -8.10
N LYS A 110 -8.82 -11.70 -8.28
CA LYS A 110 -9.48 -12.70 -7.42
C LYS A 110 -8.82 -14.05 -7.69
N ASP A 111 -8.60 -14.83 -6.64
CA ASP A 111 -8.26 -16.23 -6.81
C ASP A 111 -9.34 -16.94 -7.63
N SER A 112 -8.99 -18.10 -8.21
CA SER A 112 -9.90 -18.90 -9.04
C SER A 112 -11.17 -19.35 -8.32
N ASN A 113 -11.21 -19.25 -6.98
CA ASN A 113 -12.33 -19.61 -6.13
C ASN A 113 -13.10 -18.40 -5.57
N GLY A 114 -12.69 -17.17 -5.95
CA GLY A 114 -13.23 -15.93 -5.40
C GLY A 114 -12.82 -15.68 -3.95
N THR A 115 -11.84 -16.42 -3.42
CA THR A 115 -11.25 -16.21 -2.11
C THR A 115 -10.02 -15.34 -2.28
N ASP A 116 -10.02 -14.17 -1.66
CA ASP A 116 -8.84 -13.34 -1.49
C ASP A 116 -7.92 -14.02 -0.47
N GLU A 117 -6.76 -14.45 -0.89
CA GLU A 117 -5.79 -15.08 0.00
C GLU A 117 -5.21 -14.09 1.04
N MET A 118 -5.23 -12.79 0.73
CA MET A 118 -4.78 -11.72 1.62
C MET A 118 -5.89 -10.67 1.74
N LYS A 119 -6.63 -10.72 2.84
CA LYS A 119 -7.81 -9.88 3.09
C LYS A 119 -7.60 -8.87 4.20
N GLY A 120 -6.47 -8.93 4.88
CA GLY A 120 -6.20 -8.10 6.02
C GLY A 120 -5.49 -6.80 5.64
N TYR A 121 -4.96 -6.17 6.66
CA TYR A 121 -4.20 -4.93 6.51
C TYR A 121 -2.77 -5.25 6.15
N ASP A 122 -2.37 -4.97 4.89
CA ASP A 122 -1.02 -5.11 4.38
C ASP A 122 -0.36 -3.74 4.29
N THR A 123 0.82 -3.53 4.91
CA THR A 123 1.44 -2.21 5.04
C THR A 123 2.96 -2.26 5.19
N ASN A 124 3.61 -1.10 5.07
CA ASN A 124 5.03 -0.86 5.35
C ASN A 124 5.97 -1.75 4.52
N PRO A 125 5.92 -1.68 3.17
CA PRO A 125 6.78 -2.47 2.31
C PRO A 125 8.26 -2.04 2.43
N LYS A 126 9.19 -3.01 2.44
CA LYS A 126 10.65 -2.76 2.40
C LYS A 126 11.33 -3.74 1.45
N PHE A 127 12.08 -3.23 0.47
CA PHE A 127 12.88 -4.08 -0.40
C PHE A 127 14.11 -4.63 0.32
N SER A 128 14.47 -5.86 0.01
CA SER A 128 15.72 -6.44 0.47
C SER A 128 16.94 -5.77 -0.20
N PRO A 129 18.11 -5.68 0.44
CA PRO A 129 19.31 -5.06 -0.13
C PRO A 129 19.76 -5.66 -1.46
N ASN A 130 19.53 -6.96 -1.69
CA ASN A 130 19.86 -7.63 -2.96
C ASN A 130 18.80 -7.42 -4.06
N GLY A 131 17.69 -6.75 -3.77
CA GLY A 131 16.61 -6.47 -4.72
C GLY A 131 15.76 -7.67 -5.16
N LYS A 132 15.92 -8.84 -4.51
CA LYS A 132 15.17 -10.06 -4.88
C LYS A 132 13.86 -10.25 -4.13
N TYR A 133 13.73 -9.59 -2.98
CA TYR A 133 12.59 -9.74 -2.11
C TYR A 133 12.00 -8.39 -1.73
N ILE A 134 10.73 -8.42 -1.42
CA ILE A 134 10.04 -7.35 -0.70
C ILE A 134 9.32 -7.97 0.50
N ALA A 135 9.40 -7.33 1.65
CA ALA A 135 8.68 -7.74 2.84
C ALA A 135 7.68 -6.68 3.24
N TRP A 136 6.63 -7.08 3.97
CA TRP A 136 5.65 -6.16 4.55
C TRP A 136 4.96 -6.79 5.76
N GLN A 137 4.35 -5.94 6.57
CA GLN A 137 3.49 -6.36 7.67
C GLN A 137 2.11 -6.71 7.13
N SER A 138 1.55 -7.85 7.57
CA SER A 138 0.30 -8.39 7.06
C SER A 138 -0.59 -8.93 8.18
N MET A 139 -1.77 -8.37 8.32
CA MET A 139 -2.86 -8.96 9.11
C MET A 139 -3.61 -10.01 8.29
N GLU A 140 -4.35 -10.90 8.95
CA GLU A 140 -5.03 -12.00 8.27
C GLU A 140 -6.47 -11.66 7.88
N ARG A 141 -7.19 -10.95 8.76
CA ARG A 141 -8.63 -10.80 8.68
C ARG A 141 -9.06 -9.41 8.26
N ASP A 142 -9.98 -9.35 7.29
CA ASP A 142 -10.63 -8.09 6.91
C ASP A 142 -11.54 -7.58 8.04
N GLY A 143 -11.52 -6.27 8.27
CA GLY A 143 -12.34 -5.58 9.26
C GLY A 143 -11.93 -5.83 10.71
N TYR A 144 -10.78 -6.45 10.97
CA TYR A 144 -10.32 -6.77 12.32
C TYR A 144 -9.00 -6.04 12.67
N GLU A 145 -9.13 -4.80 13.13
CA GLU A 145 -8.01 -3.89 13.41
C GLU A 145 -7.07 -4.35 14.54
N SER A 146 -7.52 -5.25 15.40
CA SER A 146 -6.70 -5.83 16.47
C SER A 146 -5.99 -7.12 16.07
N ASP A 147 -5.96 -7.44 14.78
CA ASP A 147 -5.30 -8.64 14.32
C ASP A 147 -3.78 -8.52 14.43
N ARG A 148 -3.12 -9.66 14.46
CA ARG A 148 -1.67 -9.75 14.58
C ARG A 148 -0.99 -9.39 13.26
N ASN A 149 -0.06 -8.47 13.28
CA ASN A 149 0.85 -8.23 12.16
C ASN A 149 1.82 -9.41 12.03
N ARG A 150 1.72 -10.14 10.93
CA ARG A 150 2.71 -11.14 10.51
C ARG A 150 3.70 -10.48 9.56
N LEU A 151 4.90 -11.02 9.43
CA LEU A 151 5.85 -10.60 8.41
C LEU A 151 5.73 -11.50 7.17
N CYS A 152 5.30 -10.93 6.07
CA CYS A 152 5.25 -11.57 4.76
C CYS A 152 6.49 -11.22 3.96
N ILE A 153 7.12 -12.20 3.32
CA ILE A 153 8.20 -12.01 2.34
C ILE A 153 7.71 -12.50 0.99
N TYR A 154 7.85 -11.66 -0.02
CA TYR A 154 7.52 -11.95 -1.41
C TYR A 154 8.80 -12.02 -2.25
N ASN A 155 8.96 -13.11 -2.98
CA ASN A 155 10.05 -13.27 -3.92
C ASN A 155 9.65 -12.63 -5.27
N LEU A 156 10.39 -11.60 -5.70
CA LEU A 156 10.11 -10.84 -6.92
C LEU A 156 10.34 -11.63 -8.21
N ASP A 157 11.18 -12.69 -8.16
CA ASP A 157 11.48 -13.50 -9.34
C ASP A 157 10.38 -14.52 -9.67
N ASN A 158 9.75 -15.09 -8.64
CA ASN A 158 8.80 -16.21 -8.83
C ASN A 158 7.41 -15.98 -8.22
N GLY A 159 7.19 -14.86 -7.52
CA GLY A 159 5.90 -14.52 -6.92
C GLY A 159 5.54 -15.31 -5.66
N GLN A 160 6.47 -16.09 -5.10
CA GLN A 160 6.21 -16.87 -3.89
C GLN A 160 6.13 -15.96 -2.66
N LYS A 161 5.08 -16.16 -1.85
CA LYS A 161 4.90 -15.54 -0.53
C LYS A 161 5.22 -16.50 0.60
N THR A 162 5.85 -16.00 1.64
CA THR A 162 6.19 -16.76 2.85
C THR A 162 5.94 -15.90 4.08
N PHE A 163 5.12 -16.39 5.02
CA PHE A 163 4.90 -15.76 6.31
C PHE A 163 5.96 -16.28 7.31
N VAL A 164 7.03 -15.54 7.50
CA VAL A 164 8.17 -15.98 8.32
C VAL A 164 7.91 -15.94 9.82
N THR A 165 6.86 -15.23 10.24
CA THR A 165 6.44 -15.13 11.65
C THR A 165 5.13 -15.87 11.95
N GLU A 166 4.75 -16.85 11.13
CA GLU A 166 3.48 -17.57 11.30
C GLU A 166 3.36 -18.22 12.69
N SER A 167 4.44 -18.81 13.19
CA SER A 167 4.49 -19.43 14.51
C SER A 167 4.80 -18.47 15.66
N PHE A 168 4.98 -17.18 15.37
CA PHE A 168 5.28 -16.17 16.39
C PHE A 168 3.98 -15.65 16.99
N GLU A 169 3.79 -15.76 18.29
CA GLU A 169 2.53 -15.45 18.96
C GLU A 169 2.23 -13.94 19.06
N SER A 170 3.28 -13.11 19.03
CA SER A 170 3.14 -11.64 19.08
C SER A 170 3.07 -11.01 17.67
N GLY A 171 2.56 -9.78 17.60
CA GLY A 171 2.64 -8.98 16.38
C GLY A 171 4.06 -8.50 16.07
N VAL A 172 4.30 -8.17 14.82
CA VAL A 172 5.53 -7.51 14.35
C VAL A 172 5.26 -6.02 14.23
N ASP A 173 5.84 -5.21 15.12
CA ASP A 173 5.64 -3.75 15.12
C ASP A 173 6.55 -3.05 14.12
N ASP A 174 7.79 -3.54 13.96
CA ASP A 174 8.73 -3.06 12.94
C ASP A 174 9.70 -4.18 12.56
N TYR A 175 10.39 -4.01 11.43
CA TYR A 175 11.37 -4.96 10.92
C TYR A 175 12.39 -4.26 10.02
N CYS A 176 13.53 -4.89 9.83
CA CYS A 176 14.54 -4.43 8.89
C CYS A 176 15.24 -5.64 8.23
N TRP A 177 15.78 -5.39 7.05
CA TRP A 177 16.68 -6.33 6.41
C TRP A 177 18.10 -6.12 6.93
N ASN A 178 18.84 -7.21 7.11
CA ASN A 178 20.29 -7.09 7.27
C ASN A 178 20.97 -6.89 5.89
N ASN A 179 22.27 -6.57 5.88
CA ASN A 179 23.01 -6.31 4.65
C ASN A 179 23.09 -7.54 3.72
N ASP A 180 22.92 -8.75 4.27
CA ASP A 180 22.94 -10.00 3.51
C ASP A 180 21.54 -10.41 3.00
N SER A 181 20.56 -9.52 3.14
CA SER A 181 19.16 -9.75 2.71
C SER A 181 18.47 -10.92 3.44
N GLN A 182 18.76 -11.07 4.73
CA GLN A 182 18.15 -12.05 5.62
C GLN A 182 17.26 -11.37 6.65
#